data_da6b2740fa90c0724495eab09b57261e
#
_entry.id   da6b2740fa90c0724495eab09b57261e
#
_cell.length_a   1.000
_cell.length_b   1.000
_cell.length_c   1.000
_cell.angle_alpha   90.00
_cell.angle_beta   90.00
_cell.angle_gamma   90.00
#
_symmetry.space_group_name_H-M   'P 1'
#
loop_
_entity.id
_entity.type
_entity.pdbx_description
1 polymer ?
#
loop_
_entity_poly.entity_id
_entity_poly.type
_entity_poly.pdbx_seq_one_letter_code
_entity_poly.pdbx_strand_id
1 'polypeptide(L)'
;MSLYQGDKALEALSLGKETQYHTHYDASLLQGVPRRLNRDSLSLTADNLPFHGGDIWTMYELSWLNSQGLPQVAIGHVELDATTENLIESKSFKLYLNSFNQTRFENWHIVEETLLKDLTACAKGRVHLTLYPLSHFTSQPIVDFVGECIDNQPIEIDNYQFDSQWLDRKSTRLNS
;
A
#
# COMPACT_ATOMS: atom_id res chain seq x y z
N MET A 1 21.52 14.11 -3.80
CA MET A 1 20.69 14.09 -5.02
C MET A 1 19.60 13.04 -4.81
N SER A 2 18.33 13.39 -5.00
CA SER A 2 17.24 12.41 -4.88
C SER A 2 17.41 11.34 -5.94
N LEU A 3 17.39 10.06 -5.55
CA LEU A 3 17.45 8.88 -6.42
C LEU A 3 16.34 8.83 -7.50
N TYR A 4 15.37 9.75 -7.40
CA TYR A 4 14.14 9.78 -8.20
C TYR A 4 14.09 10.91 -9.24
N GLN A 5 15.11 11.78 -9.33
CA GLN A 5 15.12 12.86 -10.31
C GLN A 5 15.35 12.31 -11.73
N GLY A 6 14.33 12.47 -12.59
CA GLY A 6 14.42 12.20 -14.02
C GLY A 6 13.86 10.86 -14.50
N ASP A 7 13.22 10.04 -13.65
CA ASP A 7 12.52 8.86 -14.14
C ASP A 7 11.13 9.24 -14.67
N LYS A 8 10.93 9.02 -15.98
CA LYS A 8 9.67 9.32 -16.69
C LYS A 8 8.43 8.64 -16.07
N ALA A 9 8.63 7.53 -15.36
CA ALA A 9 7.55 6.84 -14.67
C ALA A 9 6.98 7.68 -13.52
N LEU A 10 7.79 8.53 -12.88
CA LEU A 10 7.35 9.42 -11.80
C LEU A 10 6.76 10.73 -12.31
N GLU A 11 7.19 11.22 -13.47
CA GLU A 11 6.65 12.45 -14.08
C GLU A 11 5.17 12.31 -14.45
N ALA A 12 4.73 11.09 -14.78
CA ALA A 12 3.36 10.78 -15.15
C ALA A 12 2.42 10.72 -13.93
N LEU A 13 2.95 10.60 -12.69
CA LEU A 13 2.14 10.46 -11.48
C LEU A 13 1.31 11.71 -11.19
N SER A 14 0.17 11.51 -10.55
CA SER A 14 -0.73 12.59 -10.08
C SER A 14 -0.21 13.29 -8.82
N LEU A 15 0.84 12.76 -8.20
CA LEU A 15 1.45 13.33 -7.01
C LEU A 15 1.94 14.75 -7.25
N GLY A 16 1.50 15.71 -6.42
CA GLY A 16 1.86 17.12 -6.52
C GLY A 16 1.11 17.92 -7.60
N LYS A 17 0.21 17.30 -8.39
CA LYS A 17 -0.64 17.98 -9.38
C LYS A 17 -1.99 18.36 -8.78
N GLU A 18 -2.67 19.33 -9.42
CA GLU A 18 -4.04 19.70 -9.08
C GLU A 18 -4.97 18.49 -9.23
N THR A 19 -5.90 18.35 -8.28
CA THR A 19 -6.75 17.16 -8.17
C THR A 19 -8.13 17.46 -8.75
N GLN A 20 -8.57 16.66 -9.72
CA GLN A 20 -9.95 16.61 -10.16
C GLN A 20 -10.62 15.39 -9.51
N TYR A 21 -11.81 15.61 -8.91
CA TYR A 21 -12.59 14.53 -8.31
C TYR A 21 -13.56 13.97 -9.34
N HIS A 22 -13.46 12.68 -9.60
CA HIS A 22 -14.38 11.94 -10.47
C HIS A 22 -15.57 11.48 -9.64
N THR A 23 -16.79 11.68 -10.17
CA THR A 23 -18.03 11.28 -9.50
C THR A 23 -18.50 9.88 -9.90
N HIS A 24 -17.86 9.26 -10.87
CA HIS A 24 -18.18 7.93 -11.37
C HIS A 24 -16.93 7.07 -11.40
N TYR A 25 -17.13 5.77 -11.25
CA TYR A 25 -16.06 4.79 -11.30
C TYR A 25 -15.17 4.96 -12.55
N ASP A 26 -13.86 4.99 -12.27
CA ASP A 26 -12.84 5.15 -13.29
C ASP A 26 -11.56 4.40 -12.90
N ALA A 27 -11.34 3.23 -13.50
CA ALA A 27 -10.14 2.42 -13.27
C ALA A 27 -8.85 3.10 -13.71
N SER A 28 -8.91 4.06 -14.65
CA SER A 28 -7.74 4.75 -15.18
C SER A 28 -7.09 5.71 -14.16
N LEU A 29 -7.77 5.98 -13.04
CA LEU A 29 -7.21 6.76 -11.94
C LEU A 29 -6.09 6.05 -11.20
N LEU A 30 -6.08 4.70 -11.19
CA LEU A 30 -5.02 3.93 -10.53
C LEU A 30 -3.68 4.09 -11.25
N GLN A 31 -2.65 4.38 -10.48
CA GLN A 31 -1.29 4.53 -10.96
C GLN A 31 -0.34 3.59 -10.21
N GLY A 32 0.42 2.82 -10.98
CA GLY A 32 1.46 1.94 -10.47
C GLY A 32 2.81 2.65 -10.43
N VAL A 33 3.54 2.47 -9.34
CA VAL A 33 4.94 2.91 -9.19
C VAL A 33 5.84 1.69 -9.28
N PRO A 34 6.71 1.59 -10.28
CA PRO A 34 7.59 0.44 -10.43
C PRO A 34 8.48 0.24 -9.19
N ARG A 35 8.44 -0.95 -8.59
CA ARG A 35 9.29 -1.30 -7.43
C ARG A 35 10.77 -1.26 -7.76
N ARG A 36 11.14 -1.46 -9.02
CA ARG A 36 12.53 -1.37 -9.49
C ARG A 36 13.19 -0.05 -9.11
N LEU A 37 12.45 1.06 -9.06
CA LEU A 37 12.97 2.37 -8.69
C LEU A 37 13.70 2.39 -7.32
N ASN A 38 13.25 1.53 -6.39
CA ASN A 38 13.85 1.38 -5.08
C ASN A 38 14.78 0.16 -4.99
N ARG A 39 14.68 -0.79 -5.93
CA ARG A 39 15.32 -2.09 -5.85
C ARG A 39 16.57 -2.21 -6.71
N ASP A 40 16.61 -1.53 -7.85
CA ASP A 40 17.73 -1.64 -8.81
C ASP A 40 19.08 -1.28 -8.18
N SER A 41 19.12 -0.23 -7.37
CA SER A 41 20.34 0.18 -6.65
C SER A 41 20.83 -0.85 -5.62
N LEU A 42 19.95 -1.76 -5.20
CA LEU A 42 20.24 -2.86 -4.28
C LEU A 42 20.41 -4.20 -5.00
N SER A 43 20.33 -4.21 -6.33
CA SER A 43 20.36 -5.43 -7.14
C SER A 43 19.27 -6.45 -6.76
N LEU A 44 18.09 -5.97 -6.37
CA LEU A 44 16.95 -6.79 -5.97
C LEU A 44 15.94 -6.92 -7.12
N THR A 45 15.56 -8.16 -7.41
CA THR A 45 14.48 -8.49 -8.36
C THR A 45 13.40 -9.28 -7.64
N ALA A 46 12.25 -9.51 -8.30
CA ALA A 46 11.17 -10.30 -7.72
C ALA A 46 11.61 -11.74 -7.34
N ASP A 47 12.59 -12.30 -8.08
CA ASP A 47 13.07 -13.68 -7.90
C ASP A 47 14.16 -13.83 -6.84
N ASN A 48 14.77 -12.72 -6.39
CA ASN A 48 15.88 -12.74 -5.44
C ASN A 48 15.67 -11.89 -4.19
N LEU A 49 14.41 -11.66 -3.79
CA LEU A 49 14.11 -10.90 -2.58
C LEU A 49 14.63 -11.63 -1.34
N PRO A 50 15.39 -10.94 -0.46
CA PRO A 50 15.88 -11.52 0.80
C PRO A 50 14.82 -11.56 1.90
N PHE A 51 13.56 -11.26 1.57
CA PHE A 51 12.43 -11.18 2.50
C PHE A 51 11.14 -11.68 1.84
N HIS A 52 10.15 -11.97 2.68
CA HIS A 52 8.79 -12.30 2.29
C HIS A 52 7.82 -11.26 2.87
N GLY A 53 6.62 -11.19 2.31
CA GLY A 53 5.54 -10.33 2.78
C GLY A 53 4.90 -9.53 1.68
N GLY A 54 4.21 -8.47 2.06
CA GLY A 54 3.46 -7.62 1.12
C GLY A 54 3.18 -6.24 1.70
N ASP A 55 2.64 -5.38 0.85
CA ASP A 55 2.12 -4.08 1.26
C ASP A 55 0.66 -4.26 1.68
N ILE A 56 0.34 -3.88 2.90
CA ILE A 56 -1.01 -3.98 3.44
C ILE A 56 -1.66 -2.61 3.46
N TRP A 57 -2.87 -2.54 2.86
CA TRP A 57 -3.70 -1.35 2.87
C TRP A 57 -5.02 -1.64 3.57
N THR A 58 -5.46 -0.73 4.44
CA THR A 58 -6.80 -0.76 5.00
C THR A 58 -7.60 0.40 4.45
N MET A 59 -8.67 0.08 3.72
CA MET A 59 -9.61 1.02 3.14
C MET A 59 -10.76 1.25 4.13
N TYR A 60 -10.63 2.22 5.04
CA TYR A 60 -11.61 2.47 6.10
C TYR A 60 -12.91 3.14 5.61
N GLU A 61 -12.85 3.83 4.47
CA GLU A 61 -13.93 4.66 3.95
C GLU A 61 -14.42 4.20 2.58
N LEU A 62 -14.36 2.89 2.30
CA LEU A 62 -14.91 2.36 1.05
C LEU A 62 -16.42 2.48 1.04
N SER A 63 -16.97 3.16 0.02
CA SER A 63 -18.41 3.33 -0.14
C SER A 63 -18.81 3.33 -1.61
N TRP A 64 -20.06 2.93 -1.86
CA TRP A 64 -20.69 2.92 -3.18
C TRP A 64 -22.21 3.01 -3.05
N LEU A 65 -22.94 3.02 -4.17
CA LEU A 65 -24.38 2.93 -4.18
C LEU A 65 -24.81 1.52 -4.61
N ASN A 66 -25.84 0.97 -3.96
CA ASN A 66 -26.44 -0.26 -4.44
C ASN A 66 -27.28 0.00 -5.73
N SER A 67 -27.91 -1.03 -6.28
CA SER A 67 -28.74 -0.93 -7.49
C SER A 67 -29.89 0.08 -7.37
N GLN A 68 -30.38 0.31 -6.14
CA GLN A 68 -31.45 1.27 -5.85
C GLN A 68 -30.94 2.69 -5.57
N GLY A 69 -29.61 2.89 -5.49
CA GLY A 69 -29.00 4.17 -5.17
C GLY A 69 -28.84 4.45 -3.70
N LEU A 70 -28.97 3.45 -2.82
CA LEU A 70 -28.72 3.59 -1.39
C LEU A 70 -27.23 3.41 -1.09
N PRO A 71 -26.63 4.28 -0.25
CA PRO A 71 -25.22 4.15 0.13
C PRO A 71 -24.92 2.82 0.83
N GLN A 72 -23.83 2.21 0.43
CA GLN A 72 -23.22 1.04 1.05
C GLN A 72 -21.83 1.42 1.54
N VAL A 73 -21.41 0.85 2.66
CA VAL A 73 -20.09 1.10 3.24
C VAL A 73 -19.42 -0.22 3.63
N ALA A 74 -18.11 -0.27 3.48
CA ALA A 74 -17.29 -1.41 3.86
C ALA A 74 -15.94 -0.96 4.37
N ILE A 75 -15.26 -1.85 5.10
CA ILE A 75 -13.82 -1.77 5.31
C ILE A 75 -13.18 -2.82 4.41
N GLY A 76 -12.22 -2.40 3.60
CA GLY A 76 -11.47 -3.29 2.74
C GLY A 76 -10.05 -3.50 3.28
N HIS A 77 -9.57 -4.72 3.16
CA HIS A 77 -8.19 -5.09 3.43
C HIS A 77 -7.56 -5.62 2.16
N VAL A 78 -6.48 -4.97 1.72
CA VAL A 78 -5.76 -5.33 0.49
C VAL A 78 -4.33 -5.66 0.84
N GLU A 79 -3.85 -6.78 0.35
CA GLU A 79 -2.45 -7.17 0.42
C GLU A 79 -1.89 -7.34 -0.99
N LEU A 80 -0.81 -6.60 -1.30
CA LEU A 80 -0.03 -6.72 -2.52
C LEU A 80 1.25 -7.49 -2.20
N ASP A 81 1.44 -8.64 -2.84
CA ASP A 81 2.66 -9.43 -2.66
C ASP A 81 3.92 -8.61 -2.98
N ALA A 82 4.97 -8.80 -2.19
CA ALA A 82 6.24 -8.12 -2.40
C ALA A 82 6.86 -8.36 -3.78
N THR A 83 6.48 -9.46 -4.46
CA THR A 83 6.94 -9.79 -5.82
C THR A 83 6.19 -9.06 -6.93
N THR A 84 5.11 -8.29 -6.64
CA THR A 84 4.41 -7.49 -7.66
C THR A 84 5.36 -6.52 -8.35
N GLU A 85 5.16 -6.25 -9.64
CA GLU A 85 5.99 -5.32 -10.41
C GLU A 85 5.88 -3.90 -9.88
N ASN A 86 4.66 -3.49 -9.49
CA ASN A 86 4.38 -2.14 -9.04
C ASN A 86 3.86 -2.10 -7.59
N LEU A 87 4.16 -0.99 -6.91
CA LEU A 87 3.38 -0.43 -5.82
C LEU A 87 2.17 0.30 -6.41
N ILE A 88 1.13 0.52 -5.61
CA ILE A 88 0.05 1.43 -5.98
C ILE A 88 0.34 2.80 -5.37
N GLU A 89 0.28 3.86 -6.19
CA GLU A 89 0.49 5.23 -5.73
C GLU A 89 -0.70 5.66 -4.86
N SER A 90 -0.42 6.17 -3.66
CA SER A 90 -1.42 6.37 -2.60
C SER A 90 -2.49 7.43 -2.93
N LYS A 91 -2.12 8.54 -3.59
CA LYS A 91 -3.08 9.58 -3.99
C LYS A 91 -4.01 9.06 -5.08
N SER A 92 -3.46 8.36 -6.07
CA SER A 92 -4.24 7.74 -7.14
C SER A 92 -5.20 6.68 -6.61
N PHE A 93 -4.76 5.90 -5.63
CA PHE A 93 -5.60 4.90 -4.97
C PHE A 93 -6.79 5.56 -4.26
N LYS A 94 -6.58 6.65 -3.51
CA LYS A 94 -7.67 7.41 -2.90
C LYS A 94 -8.64 7.96 -3.93
N LEU A 95 -8.15 8.53 -5.02
CA LEU A 95 -9.01 9.07 -6.09
C LEU A 95 -9.83 7.96 -6.77
N TYR A 96 -9.20 6.81 -7.01
CA TYR A 96 -9.88 5.63 -7.52
C TYR A 96 -11.00 5.17 -6.59
N LEU A 97 -10.75 5.03 -5.28
CA LEU A 97 -11.78 4.66 -4.31
C LEU A 97 -12.91 5.70 -4.24
N ASN A 98 -12.57 7.00 -4.31
CA ASN A 98 -13.58 8.06 -4.35
C ASN A 98 -14.50 7.98 -5.56
N SER A 99 -14.03 7.43 -6.70
CA SER A 99 -14.85 7.25 -7.90
C SER A 99 -16.00 6.24 -7.71
N PHE A 100 -15.91 5.39 -6.69
CA PHE A 100 -16.97 4.44 -6.31
C PHE A 100 -18.16 5.12 -5.63
N ASN A 101 -17.92 6.22 -4.88
CA ASN A 101 -18.89 6.80 -3.96
C ASN A 101 -20.26 7.12 -4.55
N GLN A 102 -20.32 7.52 -5.83
CA GLN A 102 -21.56 7.82 -6.55
C GLN A 102 -21.87 6.80 -7.63
N THR A 103 -21.12 5.71 -7.69
CA THR A 103 -21.32 4.65 -8.68
C THR A 103 -22.20 3.55 -8.10
N ARG A 104 -23.14 3.07 -8.95
CA ARG A 104 -24.03 1.97 -8.59
C ARG A 104 -23.41 0.63 -8.93
N PHE A 105 -23.43 -0.29 -7.97
CA PHE A 105 -23.07 -1.69 -8.14
C PHE A 105 -24.23 -2.58 -7.73
N GLU A 106 -24.42 -3.69 -8.42
CA GLU A 106 -25.54 -4.60 -8.14
C GLU A 106 -25.44 -5.22 -6.76
N ASN A 107 -24.23 -5.60 -6.35
CA ASN A 107 -23.98 -6.27 -5.08
C ASN A 107 -22.51 -6.14 -4.66
N TRP A 108 -22.21 -6.60 -3.47
CA TRP A 108 -20.86 -6.61 -2.89
C TRP A 108 -19.84 -7.38 -3.72
N HIS A 109 -20.24 -8.50 -4.27
CA HIS A 109 -19.36 -9.36 -5.05
C HIS A 109 -18.82 -8.64 -6.29
N ILE A 110 -19.67 -7.89 -6.98
CA ILE A 110 -19.24 -7.08 -8.14
C ILE A 110 -18.25 -5.99 -7.72
N VAL A 111 -18.43 -5.36 -6.54
CA VAL A 111 -17.48 -4.39 -6.02
C VAL A 111 -16.13 -5.06 -5.74
N GLU A 112 -16.14 -6.21 -5.08
CA GLU A 112 -14.95 -6.98 -4.74
C GLU A 112 -14.20 -7.45 -6.00
N GLU A 113 -14.90 -8.01 -6.97
CA GLU A 113 -14.32 -8.42 -8.26
C GLU A 113 -13.72 -7.24 -9.03
N THR A 114 -14.40 -6.08 -9.04
CA THR A 114 -13.92 -4.87 -9.70
C THR A 114 -12.63 -4.38 -9.06
N LEU A 115 -12.62 -4.24 -7.74
CA LEU A 115 -11.43 -3.85 -6.98
C LEU A 115 -10.27 -4.82 -7.21
N LEU A 116 -10.52 -6.12 -7.07
CA LEU A 116 -9.47 -7.14 -7.24
C LEU A 116 -8.86 -7.12 -8.63
N LYS A 117 -9.71 -7.03 -9.67
CA LYS A 117 -9.29 -6.94 -11.06
C LYS A 117 -8.39 -5.73 -11.31
N ASP A 118 -8.83 -4.55 -10.88
CA ASP A 118 -8.14 -3.30 -11.17
C ASP A 118 -6.82 -3.18 -10.39
N LEU A 119 -6.84 -3.58 -9.10
CA LEU A 119 -5.65 -3.58 -8.26
C LEU A 119 -4.62 -4.58 -8.76
N THR A 120 -5.05 -5.77 -9.20
CA THR A 120 -4.17 -6.78 -9.81
C THR A 120 -3.54 -6.26 -11.10
N ALA A 121 -4.32 -5.60 -11.95
CA ALA A 121 -3.82 -5.01 -13.20
C ALA A 121 -2.82 -3.87 -12.94
N CYS A 122 -3.08 -3.02 -11.95
CA CYS A 122 -2.19 -1.92 -11.56
C CYS A 122 -0.89 -2.43 -10.93
N ALA A 123 -0.98 -3.36 -9.98
CA ALA A 123 0.16 -3.94 -9.28
C ALA A 123 0.99 -4.88 -10.18
N LYS A 124 0.36 -5.44 -11.23
CA LYS A 124 0.94 -6.47 -12.11
C LYS A 124 1.52 -7.65 -11.33
N GLY A 125 0.68 -8.24 -10.49
CA GLY A 125 1.05 -9.39 -9.68
C GLY A 125 -0.05 -9.77 -8.71
N ARG A 126 0.28 -10.61 -7.74
CA ARG A 126 -0.70 -11.18 -6.81
C ARG A 126 -1.22 -10.11 -5.85
N VAL A 127 -2.55 -10.01 -5.79
CA VAL A 127 -3.28 -9.16 -4.84
C VAL A 127 -4.32 -10.01 -4.13
N HIS A 128 -4.41 -9.86 -2.82
CA HIS A 128 -5.48 -10.41 -2.00
C HIS A 128 -6.37 -9.26 -1.51
N LEU A 129 -7.67 -9.45 -1.60
CA LEU A 129 -8.66 -8.48 -1.15
C LEU A 129 -9.70 -9.17 -0.29
N THR A 130 -10.08 -8.53 0.81
CA THR A 130 -11.23 -8.93 1.63
C THR A 130 -12.03 -7.70 2.01
N LEU A 131 -13.35 -7.75 1.82
CA LEU A 131 -14.27 -6.71 2.24
C LEU A 131 -15.03 -7.16 3.49
N TYR A 132 -15.11 -6.28 4.46
CA TYR A 132 -15.80 -6.52 5.74
C TYR A 132 -16.97 -5.55 5.90
N PRO A 133 -18.17 -6.03 6.23
CA PRO A 133 -19.22 -5.17 6.77
C PRO A 133 -18.77 -4.58 8.11
N LEU A 134 -19.19 -3.35 8.42
CA LEU A 134 -18.78 -2.66 9.65
C LEU A 134 -19.06 -3.47 10.92
N SER A 135 -20.13 -4.26 10.92
CA SER A 135 -20.51 -5.13 12.05
C SER A 135 -19.52 -6.28 12.32
N HIS A 136 -18.72 -6.66 11.32
CA HIS A 136 -17.76 -7.77 11.43
C HIS A 136 -16.31 -7.30 11.56
N PHE A 137 -16.06 -6.01 11.40
CA PHE A 137 -14.72 -5.48 11.56
C PHE A 137 -14.46 -5.22 13.05
N THR A 138 -13.55 -5.99 13.62
CA THR A 138 -13.14 -5.81 15.03
C THR A 138 -12.18 -4.61 15.13
N SER A 139 -12.32 -3.86 16.23
CA SER A 139 -11.40 -2.76 16.53
C SER A 139 -9.95 -3.25 16.55
N GLN A 140 -9.06 -2.49 15.93
CA GLN A 140 -7.62 -2.73 16.02
C GLN A 140 -7.10 -2.14 17.32
N PRO A 141 -6.61 -2.93 18.28
CA PRO A 141 -6.05 -2.40 19.51
C PRO A 141 -4.71 -1.70 19.23
N ILE A 142 -4.45 -0.63 19.96
CA ILE A 142 -3.10 -0.08 20.04
C ILE A 142 -2.37 -0.89 21.10
N VAL A 143 -1.32 -1.57 20.71
CA VAL A 143 -0.55 -2.47 21.58
C VAL A 143 0.93 -2.19 21.45
N ASP A 144 1.69 -2.48 22.49
CA ASP A 144 3.13 -2.47 22.45
C ASP A 144 3.67 -3.69 21.68
N PHE A 145 4.81 -3.52 21.03
CA PHE A 145 5.50 -4.63 20.41
C PHE A 145 6.01 -5.61 21.47
N VAL A 146 5.93 -6.90 21.16
CA VAL A 146 6.54 -7.93 22.00
C VAL A 146 8.05 -7.89 21.76
N GLY A 147 8.81 -7.56 22.80
CA GLY A 147 10.26 -7.45 22.72
C GLY A 147 10.86 -6.68 23.88
N GLU A 148 12.16 -6.49 23.84
CA GLU A 148 12.88 -5.65 24.78
C GLU A 148 12.93 -4.21 24.25
N CYS A 149 12.46 -3.24 25.05
CA CYS A 149 12.53 -1.83 24.68
C CYS A 149 13.97 -1.31 24.80
N ILE A 150 14.50 -0.76 23.73
CA ILE A 150 15.85 -0.21 23.66
C ILE A 150 15.91 1.31 23.60
N ASP A 151 14.80 2.00 23.85
CA ASP A 151 14.69 3.47 23.71
C ASP A 151 15.59 4.23 24.71
N ASN A 152 15.83 3.64 25.88
CA ASN A 152 16.60 4.28 26.96
C ASN A 152 18.09 3.85 27.00
N GLN A 153 18.64 3.49 25.85
CA GLN A 153 20.06 3.13 25.79
C GLN A 153 20.93 4.36 26.04
N PRO A 154 22.01 4.26 26.86
CA PRO A 154 22.95 5.36 27.16
C PRO A 154 23.91 5.57 25.98
N ILE A 155 23.41 6.03 24.85
CA ILE A 155 24.19 6.31 23.65
C ILE A 155 24.08 7.79 23.28
N GLU A 156 25.15 8.35 22.73
CA GLU A 156 25.16 9.68 22.11
C GLU A 156 25.20 9.52 20.60
N ILE A 157 24.35 10.25 19.89
CA ILE A 157 24.27 10.23 18.44
C ILE A 157 24.46 11.65 17.93
N ASP A 158 25.56 11.88 17.21
CA ASP A 158 25.91 13.17 16.62
C ASP A 158 25.93 13.17 15.10
N ASN A 159 25.66 12.02 14.47
CA ASN A 159 25.67 11.83 13.03
C ASN A 159 24.39 11.12 12.57
N TYR A 160 23.72 11.70 11.56
CA TYR A 160 22.48 11.20 10.97
C TYR A 160 22.64 10.67 9.53
N GLN A 161 23.89 10.47 9.08
CA GLN A 161 24.13 9.85 7.78
C GLN A 161 24.09 8.33 7.93
N PHE A 162 23.41 7.67 6.99
CA PHE A 162 23.34 6.21 6.99
C PHE A 162 24.75 5.61 6.81
N ASP A 163 25.11 4.73 7.73
CA ASP A 163 26.31 3.90 7.66
C ASP A 163 25.95 2.46 8.07
N SER A 164 26.12 1.51 7.15
CA SER A 164 25.85 0.11 7.40
C SER A 164 26.72 -0.52 8.48
N GLN A 165 27.85 0.09 8.84
CA GLN A 165 28.74 -0.37 9.90
C GLN A 165 28.11 -0.21 11.30
N TRP A 166 27.12 0.69 11.45
CA TRP A 166 26.36 0.85 12.70
C TRP A 166 25.40 -0.29 12.97
N LEU A 167 25.06 -1.07 11.94
CA LEU A 167 24.24 -2.26 12.10
C LEU A 167 25.09 -3.39 12.66
N ASP A 168 24.95 -3.68 13.96
CA ASP A 168 25.65 -4.79 14.60
C ASP A 168 25.12 -6.12 14.08
N ARG A 169 25.92 -6.80 13.27
CA ARG A 169 25.62 -8.14 12.77
C ARG A 169 25.88 -9.24 13.79
N LYS A 170 26.46 -8.92 14.95
CA LYS A 170 26.84 -9.88 16.00
C LYS A 170 25.80 -10.01 17.11
N SER A 171 24.89 -9.05 17.24
CA SER A 171 23.89 -9.03 18.32
C SER A 171 22.82 -10.13 18.22
N THR A 172 22.75 -10.87 17.14
CA THR A 172 21.90 -12.07 17.02
C THR A 172 22.45 -13.27 17.79
N ARG A 173 23.61 -13.20 18.40
CA ARG A 173 24.09 -14.19 19.33
C ARG A 173 23.65 -13.82 20.74
N LEU A 174 22.47 -14.27 21.12
CA LEU A 174 22.17 -14.50 22.52
C LEU A 174 23.27 -15.41 23.06
N ASN A 175 24.14 -14.87 23.85
CA ASN A 175 25.07 -15.68 24.61
C ASN A 175 24.26 -16.50 25.58
N SER A 176 24.25 -17.79 25.33
CA SER A 176 23.85 -18.80 26.29
C SER A 176 24.70 -18.74 27.54
#